data_ed541ca07fe9b9f685451d2191458ec6
#
_entry.id   ed541ca07fe9b9f685451d2191458ec6
#
_cell.length_a   1.000
_cell.length_b   1.000
_cell.length_c   1.000
_cell.angle_alpha   90.00
_cell.angle_beta   90.00
_cell.angle_gamma   90.00
#
_symmetry.space_group_name_H-M   'P 1'
#
loop_
_entity.id
_entity.type
_entity.pdbx_description
1 polymer ?
#
loop_
_entity_poly.entity_id
_entity_poly.type
_entity_poly.pdbx_seq_one_letter_code
_entity_poly.pdbx_strand_id
1 'polypeptide(L)'
;MEHARGPRVSVICPTYNRSRPILDTLASVTAQTVTDWEMLVVSDGSTDDTDDRVRDAARTDPRIRLLRTEPHGHPSGPRNTALAEARGEVVAYLDHDDRWRADHLEVVLSLMDRGAELVATGFELRDPAGALRAASQPYEMCWHPEFQILGVVFEPSRVAHRRGLAERAGGWRTGAGLEDWDLWLRMTDAGARFTTVAERTTVLLDDGGTRRHRIPARHWLPLAVFDDPRPARSMLELLRSGRDAAAHRAAQLADTGEWLARLVADDRFVRPAGWDGDPVADIARARLGAGELWTDLAVLGRGDRYALAQPLRCATAGHAERVTSLARRSQPRLFALLDAAAAECAGALTGVGRR
;
A
#
# COMPACT_ATOMS: atom_id res chain seq x y z
N MET A 1 33.86 25.43 16.54
CA MET A 1 32.86 25.62 15.48
C MET A 1 31.85 24.53 15.64
N GLU A 2 30.70 24.84 16.22
CA GLU A 2 29.56 23.93 16.31
C GLU A 2 29.12 23.67 14.87
N HIS A 3 29.28 22.44 14.40
CA HIS A 3 28.71 22.05 13.13
C HIS A 3 27.21 22.24 13.28
N ALA A 4 26.62 23.17 12.54
CA ALA A 4 25.18 23.35 12.50
C ALA A 4 24.57 22.00 12.15
N ARG A 5 23.97 21.31 13.13
CA ARG A 5 23.22 20.09 12.88
C ARG A 5 22.18 20.41 11.83
N GLY A 6 22.10 19.57 10.79
CA GLY A 6 21.01 19.64 9.84
C GLY A 6 19.66 19.44 10.54
N PRO A 7 18.53 19.69 9.85
CA PRO A 7 17.21 19.50 10.44
C PRO A 7 17.02 18.03 10.86
N ARG A 8 16.19 17.80 11.88
CA ARG A 8 15.86 16.43 12.29
C ARG A 8 15.05 15.70 11.22
N VAL A 9 14.14 16.41 10.53
CA VAL A 9 13.23 15.80 9.54
C VAL A 9 13.33 16.55 8.22
N SER A 10 13.44 15.80 7.11
CA SER A 10 13.16 16.29 5.76
C SER A 10 11.77 15.79 5.33
N VAL A 11 10.84 16.73 5.15
CA VAL A 11 9.50 16.43 4.60
C VAL A 11 9.56 16.52 3.09
N ILE A 12 9.22 15.46 2.39
CA ILE A 12 9.24 15.37 0.93
C ILE A 12 7.81 15.46 0.39
N CYS A 13 7.56 16.49 -0.43
CA CYS A 13 6.25 16.74 -1.04
C CYS A 13 6.37 16.87 -2.57
N PRO A 14 6.07 15.82 -3.34
CA PRO A 14 5.96 15.93 -4.79
C PRO A 14 4.68 16.71 -5.15
N THR A 15 4.75 17.61 -6.14
CA THR A 15 3.57 18.37 -6.57
C THR A 15 3.50 18.54 -8.07
N TYR A 16 2.27 18.55 -8.60
CA TYR A 16 1.95 18.89 -9.99
C TYR A 16 0.54 19.47 -10.07
N ASN A 17 0.42 20.74 -10.50
CA ASN A 17 -0.86 21.44 -10.71
C ASN A 17 -1.84 21.30 -9.53
N ARG A 18 -1.44 21.78 -8.35
CA ARG A 18 -2.21 21.72 -7.09
C ARG A 18 -2.21 23.04 -6.32
N SER A 19 -2.44 24.15 -6.99
CA SER A 19 -2.27 25.50 -6.45
C SER A 19 -3.09 25.80 -5.18
N ARG A 20 -4.27 25.20 -5.02
CA ARG A 20 -5.10 25.34 -3.82
C ARG A 20 -4.76 24.31 -2.74
N PRO A 21 -4.79 22.99 -3.00
CA PRO A 21 -4.52 21.99 -1.97
C PRO A 21 -3.15 22.13 -1.32
N ILE A 22 -2.12 22.53 -2.08
CA ILE A 22 -0.75 22.68 -1.56
C ILE A 22 -0.68 23.66 -0.39
N LEU A 23 -1.53 24.68 -0.33
CA LEU A 23 -1.53 25.66 0.76
C LEU A 23 -1.92 25.00 2.10
N ASP A 24 -2.90 24.14 2.10
CA ASP A 24 -3.32 23.38 3.29
C ASP A 24 -2.23 22.40 3.74
N THR A 25 -1.55 21.76 2.77
CA THR A 25 -0.42 20.86 3.03
C THR A 25 0.73 21.62 3.68
N LEU A 26 1.15 22.76 3.11
CA LEU A 26 2.19 23.65 3.68
C LEU A 26 1.81 24.12 5.09
N ALA A 27 0.57 24.58 5.27
CA ALA A 27 0.07 25.04 6.57
C ALA A 27 0.13 23.92 7.62
N SER A 28 -0.17 22.66 7.25
CA SER A 28 -0.12 21.52 8.18
C SER A 28 1.30 21.19 8.65
N VAL A 29 2.32 21.44 7.82
CA VAL A 29 3.73 21.26 8.19
C VAL A 29 4.23 22.43 9.04
N THR A 30 3.86 23.65 8.72
CA THR A 30 4.25 24.84 9.53
C THR A 30 3.61 24.83 10.91
N ALA A 31 2.47 24.17 11.08
CA ALA A 31 1.76 24.00 12.36
C ALA A 31 2.27 22.84 13.23
N GLN A 32 3.33 22.14 12.83
CA GLN A 32 3.87 21.03 13.63
C GLN A 32 4.45 21.52 14.95
N THR A 33 4.23 20.77 16.05
CA THR A 33 4.81 21.02 17.37
C THR A 33 6.34 20.92 17.35
N VAL A 34 6.87 20.00 16.54
CA VAL A 34 8.30 19.91 16.24
C VAL A 34 8.66 20.99 15.22
N THR A 35 9.68 21.81 15.52
CA THR A 35 10.10 22.92 14.66
C THR A 35 11.38 22.65 13.86
N ASP A 36 12.11 21.60 14.17
CA ASP A 36 13.40 21.25 13.55
C ASP A 36 13.19 20.35 12.32
N TRP A 37 12.66 20.94 11.25
CA TRP A 37 12.40 20.29 9.97
C TRP A 37 12.76 21.21 8.80
N GLU A 38 12.98 20.60 7.65
CA GLU A 38 12.91 21.23 6.32
C GLU A 38 11.80 20.58 5.51
N MET A 39 11.21 21.31 4.57
CA MET A 39 10.26 20.79 3.62
C MET A 39 10.75 21.02 2.19
N LEU A 40 10.89 19.93 1.44
CA LEU A 40 11.29 19.90 0.03
C LEU A 40 10.04 19.69 -0.83
N VAL A 41 9.50 20.78 -1.36
CA VAL A 41 8.40 20.70 -2.33
C VAL A 41 9.02 20.59 -3.72
N VAL A 42 8.76 19.49 -4.41
CA VAL A 42 9.33 19.23 -5.74
C VAL A 42 8.24 19.27 -6.80
N SER A 43 8.26 20.34 -7.60
CA SER A 43 7.33 20.54 -8.70
C SER A 43 7.74 19.74 -9.92
N ASP A 44 6.85 18.87 -10.39
CA ASP A 44 7.00 18.02 -11.59
C ASP A 44 6.57 18.75 -12.86
N GLY A 45 7.07 19.98 -13.06
CA GLY A 45 6.73 20.81 -14.21
C GLY A 45 5.32 21.43 -14.14
N SER A 46 4.89 21.90 -12.97
CA SER A 46 3.58 22.58 -12.82
C SER A 46 3.45 23.76 -13.80
N THR A 47 2.27 23.89 -14.37
CA THR A 47 1.91 24.92 -15.37
C THR A 47 0.89 25.93 -14.85
N ASP A 48 0.33 25.68 -13.66
CA ASP A 48 -0.53 26.60 -12.92
C ASP A 48 0.30 27.46 -11.93
N ASP A 49 -0.35 28.17 -11.02
CA ASP A 49 0.29 29.02 -10.01
C ASP A 49 0.82 28.23 -8.77
N THR A 50 0.88 26.89 -8.84
CA THR A 50 1.41 26.07 -7.73
C THR A 50 2.79 26.51 -7.28
N ASP A 51 3.72 26.70 -8.23
CA ASP A 51 5.10 27.10 -7.94
C ASP A 51 5.18 28.47 -7.28
N ASP A 52 4.33 29.42 -7.69
CA ASP A 52 4.29 30.77 -7.12
C ASP A 52 3.78 30.73 -5.67
N ARG A 53 2.77 29.91 -5.37
CA ARG A 53 2.27 29.67 -4.01
C ARG A 53 3.35 29.12 -3.10
N VAL A 54 4.12 28.14 -3.59
CA VAL A 54 5.23 27.57 -2.80
C VAL A 54 6.35 28.57 -2.60
N ARG A 55 6.70 29.40 -3.62
CA ARG A 55 7.70 30.47 -3.47
C ARG A 55 7.29 31.52 -2.44
N ASP A 56 6.00 31.89 -2.43
CA ASP A 56 5.48 32.83 -1.44
C ASP A 56 5.57 32.27 -0.02
N ALA A 57 5.24 30.98 0.18
CA ALA A 57 5.41 30.29 1.44
C ALA A 57 6.91 30.24 1.86
N ALA A 58 7.81 29.93 0.92
CA ALA A 58 9.25 29.88 1.16
C ALA A 58 9.88 31.23 1.51
N ARG A 59 9.31 32.35 1.05
CA ARG A 59 9.73 33.72 1.49
C ARG A 59 9.34 33.98 2.92
N THR A 60 8.25 33.40 3.40
CA THR A 60 7.76 33.56 4.77
C THR A 60 8.45 32.60 5.73
N ASP A 61 8.71 31.36 5.30
CA ASP A 61 9.36 30.33 6.10
C ASP A 61 10.53 29.70 5.30
N PRO A 62 11.80 30.04 5.63
CA PRO A 62 12.96 29.57 4.89
C PRO A 62 13.23 28.06 5.04
N ARG A 63 12.51 27.36 5.91
CA ARG A 63 12.56 25.90 6.02
C ARG A 63 11.87 25.20 4.83
N ILE A 64 11.02 25.92 4.09
CA ILE A 64 10.36 25.45 2.88
C ILE A 64 11.25 25.76 1.67
N ARG A 65 11.53 24.76 0.85
CA ARG A 65 12.34 24.88 -0.36
C ARG A 65 11.55 24.34 -1.56
N LEU A 66 11.44 25.16 -2.60
CA LEU A 66 10.90 24.72 -3.90
C LEU A 66 12.05 24.19 -4.76
N LEU A 67 11.92 22.95 -5.18
CA LEU A 67 12.73 22.33 -6.23
C LEU A 67 11.86 22.11 -7.48
N ARG A 68 12.48 22.08 -8.64
CA ARG A 68 11.79 21.80 -9.91
C ARG A 68 12.49 20.69 -10.64
N THR A 69 11.71 19.84 -11.28
CA THR A 69 12.21 18.80 -12.21
C THR A 69 11.60 19.02 -13.59
N GLU A 70 12.24 18.47 -14.60
CA GLU A 70 11.54 18.22 -15.86
C GLU A 70 10.35 17.29 -15.59
N PRO A 71 9.26 17.43 -16.36
CA PRO A 71 8.06 16.62 -16.14
C PRO A 71 8.35 15.10 -16.25
N HIS A 72 8.21 14.38 -15.16
CA HIS A 72 8.29 12.92 -15.13
C HIS A 72 6.91 12.28 -15.34
N GLY A 73 5.83 13.04 -15.07
CA GLY A 73 4.45 12.53 -15.11
C GLY A 73 4.17 11.49 -14.03
N HIS A 74 5.04 11.40 -13.02
CA HIS A 74 4.97 10.40 -11.95
C HIS A 74 5.73 10.88 -10.70
N PRO A 75 5.20 10.71 -9.48
CA PRO A 75 5.79 11.26 -8.26
C PRO A 75 7.14 10.63 -7.86
N SER A 76 7.53 9.51 -8.48
CA SER A 76 8.82 8.85 -8.18
C SER A 76 10.04 9.73 -8.52
N GLY A 77 10.01 10.43 -9.66
CA GLY A 77 11.08 11.35 -10.05
C GLY A 77 11.26 12.48 -9.03
N PRO A 78 10.23 13.29 -8.77
CA PRO A 78 10.26 14.31 -7.74
C PRO A 78 10.66 13.81 -6.35
N ARG A 79 10.17 12.65 -5.91
CA ARG A 79 10.57 12.08 -4.60
C ARG A 79 12.04 11.71 -4.57
N ASN A 80 12.61 11.15 -5.65
CA ASN A 80 14.05 10.86 -5.74
C ASN A 80 14.91 12.14 -5.74
N THR A 81 14.46 13.17 -6.45
CA THR A 81 15.13 14.48 -6.42
C THR A 81 15.19 15.02 -5.00
N ALA A 82 14.07 14.96 -4.26
CA ALA A 82 14.04 15.39 -2.87
C ALA A 82 14.90 14.51 -1.96
N LEU A 83 14.95 13.18 -2.16
CA LEU A 83 15.80 12.27 -1.39
C LEU A 83 17.28 12.66 -1.50
N ALA A 84 17.74 13.01 -2.70
CA ALA A 84 19.13 13.45 -2.92
C ALA A 84 19.48 14.78 -2.22
N GLU A 85 18.47 15.62 -1.98
CA GLU A 85 18.60 16.96 -1.36
C GLU A 85 18.29 16.96 0.15
N ALA A 86 17.75 15.85 0.67
CA ALA A 86 17.30 15.70 2.05
C ALA A 86 18.50 15.70 3.02
N ARG A 87 18.45 16.59 4.02
CA ARG A 87 19.50 16.75 5.04
C ARG A 87 19.10 16.22 6.40
N GLY A 88 17.80 15.96 6.61
CA GLY A 88 17.25 15.46 7.86
C GLY A 88 17.74 14.05 8.21
N GLU A 89 17.81 13.73 9.49
CA GLU A 89 18.08 12.36 9.96
C GLU A 89 16.93 11.40 9.62
N VAL A 90 15.72 11.94 9.53
CA VAL A 90 14.47 11.25 9.17
C VAL A 90 13.92 11.87 7.89
N VAL A 91 13.45 11.04 6.98
CA VAL A 91 12.69 11.41 5.81
C VAL A 91 11.22 11.04 6.04
N ALA A 92 10.32 11.99 5.85
CA ALA A 92 8.87 11.79 5.92
C ALA A 92 8.23 12.25 4.60
N TYR A 93 7.23 11.53 4.12
CA TYR A 93 6.55 11.87 2.87
C TYR A 93 5.20 12.50 3.16
N LEU A 94 4.82 13.50 2.36
CA LEU A 94 3.51 14.14 2.42
C LEU A 94 3.07 14.50 1.00
N ASP A 95 2.00 13.91 0.51
CA ASP A 95 1.46 14.22 -0.81
C ASP A 95 0.77 15.60 -0.78
N HIS A 96 0.75 16.29 -1.90
CA HIS A 96 0.40 17.71 -2.06
C HIS A 96 -1.08 18.05 -1.79
N ASP A 97 -1.89 17.08 -1.47
CA ASP A 97 -3.32 17.20 -1.14
C ASP A 97 -3.66 16.64 0.26
N ASP A 98 -2.69 16.00 0.92
CA ASP A 98 -2.83 15.47 2.26
C ASP A 98 -2.38 16.48 3.33
N ARG A 99 -2.71 16.21 4.58
CA ARG A 99 -2.37 17.05 5.73
C ARG A 99 -1.95 16.21 6.93
N TRP A 100 -1.15 16.79 7.79
CA TRP A 100 -0.82 16.22 9.09
C TRP A 100 -1.52 16.96 10.22
N ARG A 101 -1.79 16.26 11.31
CA ARG A 101 -2.12 16.87 12.59
C ARG A 101 -0.85 17.49 13.18
N ALA A 102 -1.02 18.47 14.07
CA ALA A 102 0.11 19.22 14.63
C ALA A 102 1.14 18.36 15.39
N ASP A 103 0.74 17.21 15.87
CA ASP A 103 1.54 16.25 16.64
C ASP A 103 2.21 15.16 15.79
N HIS A 104 2.02 15.16 14.45
CA HIS A 104 2.49 14.06 13.59
C HIS A 104 4.00 13.81 13.69
N LEU A 105 4.81 14.86 13.54
CA LEU A 105 6.28 14.74 13.62
C LEU A 105 6.75 14.35 15.04
N GLU A 106 6.07 14.78 16.08
CA GLU A 106 6.37 14.39 17.46
C GLU A 106 6.14 12.87 17.64
N VAL A 107 5.02 12.34 17.18
CA VAL A 107 4.72 10.91 17.20
C VAL A 107 5.76 10.11 16.42
N VAL A 108 6.08 10.53 15.20
CA VAL A 108 7.10 9.88 14.35
C VAL A 108 8.47 9.86 15.05
N LEU A 109 8.93 11.03 15.52
CA LEU A 109 10.25 11.16 16.16
C LEU A 109 10.33 10.36 17.46
N SER A 110 9.25 10.29 18.24
CA SER A 110 9.24 9.50 19.47
C SER A 110 9.49 8.00 19.21
N LEU A 111 9.05 7.46 18.05
CA LEU A 111 9.34 6.09 17.64
C LEU A 111 10.77 5.95 17.12
N MET A 112 11.23 6.91 16.31
CA MET A 112 12.61 6.95 15.82
C MET A 112 13.62 7.00 16.97
N ASP A 113 13.39 7.82 17.99
CA ASP A 113 14.25 7.95 19.17
C ASP A 113 14.30 6.65 19.99
N ARG A 114 13.27 5.79 19.91
CA ARG A 114 13.27 4.43 20.47
C ARG A 114 13.87 3.37 19.56
N GLY A 115 14.52 3.77 18.48
CA GLY A 115 15.28 2.86 17.60
C GLY A 115 14.52 2.38 16.37
N ALA A 116 13.31 2.90 16.08
CA ALA A 116 12.62 2.58 14.84
C ALA A 116 13.41 3.11 13.62
N GLU A 117 13.38 2.37 12.53
CA GLU A 117 13.99 2.76 11.25
C GLU A 117 12.95 3.15 10.19
N LEU A 118 11.75 2.56 10.27
CA LEU A 118 10.63 2.75 9.34
C LEU A 118 9.35 2.80 10.18
N VAL A 119 8.59 3.89 10.05
CA VAL A 119 7.41 4.18 10.88
C VAL A 119 6.20 4.41 10.01
N ALA A 120 5.03 3.96 10.47
CA ALA A 120 3.75 4.33 9.89
C ALA A 120 2.73 4.71 10.97
N THR A 121 1.92 5.75 10.67
CA THR A 121 0.87 6.27 11.55
C THR A 121 -0.53 5.93 11.02
N GLY A 122 -1.53 6.03 11.89
CA GLY A 122 -2.94 5.94 11.49
C GLY A 122 -3.40 7.15 10.66
N PHE A 123 -4.54 7.03 9.98
CA PHE A 123 -5.11 8.07 9.12
C PHE A 123 -6.60 8.31 9.35
N GLU A 124 -7.05 9.47 8.93
CA GLU A 124 -8.43 9.80 8.59
C GLU A 124 -8.53 10.09 7.10
N LEU A 125 -9.52 9.54 6.42
CA LEU A 125 -9.86 9.87 5.02
C LEU A 125 -11.04 10.84 5.05
N ARG A 126 -10.85 12.03 4.50
CA ARG A 126 -11.87 13.08 4.45
C ARG A 126 -12.17 13.51 3.02
N ASP A 127 -13.40 13.90 2.78
CA ASP A 127 -13.75 14.55 1.52
C ASP A 127 -13.34 16.04 1.50
N PRO A 128 -13.44 16.74 0.35
CA PRO A 128 -13.11 18.16 0.26
C PRO A 128 -13.94 19.08 1.15
N ALA A 129 -15.13 18.65 1.60
CA ALA A 129 -15.96 19.39 2.55
C ALA A 129 -15.54 19.13 4.02
N GLY A 130 -14.53 18.26 4.24
CA GLY A 130 -14.01 17.91 5.56
C GLY A 130 -14.77 16.77 6.26
N ALA A 131 -15.80 16.17 5.62
CA ALA A 131 -16.53 15.06 6.20
C ALA A 131 -15.67 13.79 6.25
N LEU A 132 -15.69 13.07 7.38
CA LEU A 132 -14.98 11.81 7.55
C LEU A 132 -15.62 10.71 6.68
N ARG A 133 -14.83 10.09 5.80
CA ARG A 133 -15.24 8.98 4.95
C ARG A 133 -14.79 7.64 5.49
N ALA A 134 -13.56 7.58 6.00
CA ALA A 134 -12.99 6.40 6.63
C ALA A 134 -11.92 6.81 7.64
N ALA A 135 -11.53 5.90 8.51
CA ALA A 135 -10.38 6.07 9.39
C ALA A 135 -9.76 4.71 9.68
N SER A 136 -8.43 4.67 9.78
CA SER A 136 -7.72 3.43 10.12
C SER A 136 -8.19 2.89 11.47
N GLN A 137 -8.39 1.58 11.53
CA GLN A 137 -8.61 0.88 12.78
C GLN A 137 -7.27 0.38 13.34
N PRO A 138 -7.11 0.23 14.65
CA PRO A 138 -5.84 -0.21 15.23
C PRO A 138 -5.31 -1.53 14.66
N TYR A 139 -6.18 -2.51 14.37
CA TYR A 139 -5.78 -3.79 13.77
C TYR A 139 -5.23 -3.64 12.33
N GLU A 140 -5.64 -2.59 11.59
CA GLU A 140 -5.12 -2.28 10.26
C GLU A 140 -3.68 -1.74 10.30
N MET A 141 -3.23 -1.34 11.49
CA MET A 141 -1.86 -0.91 11.74
C MET A 141 -0.94 -2.08 12.11
N CYS A 142 -1.47 -3.31 12.28
CA CYS A 142 -0.64 -4.51 12.40
C CYS A 142 0.18 -4.70 11.13
N TRP A 143 1.45 -5.06 11.30
CA TRP A 143 2.32 -5.30 10.16
C TRP A 143 3.05 -6.65 10.26
N HIS A 144 3.23 -7.28 9.12
CA HIS A 144 4.07 -8.45 8.91
C HIS A 144 4.53 -8.46 7.43
N PRO A 145 5.70 -9.00 7.07
CA PRO A 145 6.15 -9.07 5.67
C PRO A 145 5.13 -9.71 4.71
N GLU A 146 4.38 -10.72 5.17
CA GLU A 146 3.33 -11.34 4.34
C GLU A 146 2.13 -10.40 4.10
N PHE A 147 1.79 -9.50 5.04
CA PHE A 147 0.78 -8.46 4.78
C PHE A 147 1.24 -7.51 3.68
N GLN A 148 2.52 -7.11 3.72
CA GLN A 148 3.11 -6.23 2.71
C GLN A 148 3.11 -6.87 1.31
N ILE A 149 3.21 -8.20 1.21
CA ILE A 149 3.07 -8.92 -0.07
C ILE A 149 1.62 -8.86 -0.58
N LEU A 150 0.62 -8.93 0.30
CA LEU A 150 -0.79 -9.01 -0.10
C LEU A 150 -1.45 -7.67 -0.40
N GLY A 151 -0.88 -6.54 0.02
CA GLY A 151 -1.48 -5.24 -0.19
C GLY A 151 -0.56 -4.06 0.13
N VAL A 152 -0.90 -2.90 -0.41
CA VAL A 152 -0.36 -1.62 0.08
C VAL A 152 -0.89 -1.41 1.48
N VAL A 153 -0.01 -1.54 2.47
CA VAL A 153 -0.41 -1.40 3.87
C VAL A 153 -0.47 0.08 4.27
N PHE A 154 0.49 0.89 3.75
CA PHE A 154 0.61 2.29 4.14
C PHE A 154 0.85 3.21 2.93
N GLU A 155 0.07 4.29 2.82
CA GLU A 155 0.25 5.37 1.85
C GLU A 155 1.47 6.22 2.24
N PRO A 156 2.15 6.91 1.29
CA PRO A 156 3.35 7.68 1.57
C PRO A 156 3.16 8.73 2.67
N SER A 157 2.06 9.46 2.68
CA SER A 157 1.77 10.54 3.66
C SER A 157 1.74 10.07 5.12
N ARG A 158 1.75 8.76 5.36
CA ARG A 158 1.76 8.13 6.69
C ARG A 158 3.12 7.58 7.09
N VAL A 159 4.11 7.61 6.18
CA VAL A 159 5.37 6.88 6.33
C VAL A 159 6.54 7.82 6.49
N ALA A 160 7.38 7.49 7.47
CA ALA A 160 8.69 8.11 7.65
C ALA A 160 9.76 7.02 7.86
N HIS A 161 11.00 7.33 7.48
CA HIS A 161 12.11 6.40 7.65
C HIS A 161 13.43 7.11 7.92
N ARG A 162 14.42 6.39 8.45
CA ARG A 162 15.79 6.88 8.57
C ARG A 162 16.33 7.22 7.18
N ARG A 163 17.02 8.35 7.07
CA ARG A 163 17.72 8.75 5.83
C ARG A 163 18.67 7.64 5.37
N GLY A 164 18.75 7.43 4.08
CA GLY A 164 19.54 6.35 3.46
C GLY A 164 18.80 5.02 3.31
N LEU A 165 17.64 4.82 3.95
CA LEU A 165 16.90 3.55 3.85
C LEU A 165 16.28 3.36 2.46
N ALA A 166 15.63 4.40 1.90
CA ALA A 166 15.06 4.38 0.57
C ALA A 166 16.15 4.21 -0.51
N GLU A 167 17.26 4.93 -0.35
CA GLU A 167 18.40 4.88 -1.27
C GLU A 167 19.05 3.49 -1.31
N ARG A 168 19.25 2.86 -0.15
CA ARG A 168 19.74 1.47 -0.06
C ARG A 168 18.80 0.48 -0.76
N ALA A 169 17.49 0.75 -0.73
CA ALA A 169 16.49 -0.04 -1.45
C ALA A 169 16.40 0.30 -2.95
N GLY A 170 17.25 1.21 -3.48
CA GLY A 170 17.29 1.63 -4.88
C GLY A 170 16.30 2.73 -5.24
N GLY A 171 15.82 3.50 -4.27
CA GLY A 171 14.95 4.67 -4.45
C GLY A 171 13.55 4.35 -4.97
N TRP A 172 12.80 5.39 -5.28
CA TRP A 172 11.49 5.30 -5.91
C TRP A 172 11.62 4.89 -7.38
N ARG A 173 10.79 3.95 -7.83
CA ARG A 173 10.78 3.50 -9.23
C ARG A 173 9.49 3.94 -9.90
N THR A 174 9.59 4.38 -11.15
CA THR A 174 8.41 4.61 -11.98
C THR A 174 7.76 3.27 -12.29
N GLY A 175 6.46 3.17 -12.04
CA GLY A 175 5.72 1.93 -12.22
C GLY A 175 4.29 2.18 -12.67
N ALA A 176 3.48 1.17 -12.47
CA ALA A 176 2.06 1.17 -12.84
C ALA A 176 1.16 1.98 -11.90
N GLY A 177 1.73 2.79 -10.98
CA GLY A 177 0.99 3.56 -9.99
C GLY A 177 0.86 2.87 -8.63
N LEU A 178 1.77 1.96 -8.32
CA LEU A 178 1.94 1.29 -7.02
C LEU A 178 3.40 1.39 -6.60
N GLU A 179 3.99 2.56 -6.79
CA GLU A 179 5.39 2.86 -6.52
C GLU A 179 5.73 2.82 -5.04
N ASP A 180 4.77 3.16 -4.19
CA ASP A 180 4.85 3.02 -2.74
C ASP A 180 4.95 1.56 -2.32
N TRP A 181 4.08 0.72 -2.84
CA TRP A 181 4.12 -0.72 -2.58
C TRP A 181 5.44 -1.35 -3.05
N ASP A 182 5.92 -1.01 -4.25
CA ASP A 182 7.21 -1.48 -4.75
C ASP A 182 8.37 -1.06 -3.83
N LEU A 183 8.40 0.20 -3.38
CA LEU A 183 9.46 0.66 -2.48
C LEU A 183 9.40 -0.02 -1.11
N TRP A 184 8.20 -0.12 -0.51
CA TRP A 184 8.05 -0.77 0.79
C TRP A 184 8.43 -2.26 0.74
N LEU A 185 8.07 -2.98 -0.34
CA LEU A 185 8.52 -4.37 -0.55
C LEU A 185 10.04 -4.47 -0.58
N ARG A 186 10.72 -3.60 -1.33
CA ARG A 186 12.19 -3.62 -1.42
C ARG A 186 12.87 -3.24 -0.11
N MET A 187 12.32 -2.29 0.64
CA MET A 187 12.82 -1.96 1.97
C MET A 187 12.68 -3.16 2.94
N THR A 188 11.54 -3.83 2.93
CA THR A 188 11.31 -4.98 3.82
C THR A 188 12.10 -6.21 3.39
N ASP A 189 12.32 -6.42 2.09
CA ASP A 189 13.22 -7.45 1.57
C ASP A 189 14.69 -7.19 1.98
N ALA A 190 15.07 -5.92 2.15
CA ALA A 190 16.37 -5.51 2.68
C ALA A 190 16.45 -5.56 4.23
N GLY A 191 15.41 -6.08 4.91
CA GLY A 191 15.37 -6.29 6.35
C GLY A 191 14.71 -5.17 7.17
N ALA A 192 14.21 -4.09 6.54
CA ALA A 192 13.49 -3.06 7.28
C ALA A 192 12.17 -3.59 7.83
N ARG A 193 11.83 -3.14 9.05
CA ARG A 193 10.56 -3.49 9.71
C ARG A 193 9.78 -2.23 10.00
N PHE A 194 8.49 -2.22 9.70
CA PHE A 194 7.62 -1.13 10.14
C PHE A 194 7.42 -1.18 11.65
N THR A 195 7.58 -0.03 12.29
CA THR A 195 7.05 0.24 13.62
C THR A 195 5.82 1.11 13.44
N THR A 196 4.70 0.73 14.05
CA THR A 196 3.42 1.35 13.80
C THR A 196 2.77 1.88 15.07
N VAL A 197 1.94 2.90 14.92
CA VAL A 197 1.06 3.41 15.99
C VAL A 197 -0.37 3.51 15.51
N ALA A 198 -1.32 3.37 16.43
CA ALA A 198 -2.73 3.49 16.12
C ALA A 198 -3.21 4.95 16.00
N GLU A 199 -2.42 5.91 16.51
CA GLU A 199 -2.73 7.34 16.46
C GLU A 199 -2.91 7.80 15.01
N ARG A 200 -4.05 8.47 14.75
CA ARG A 200 -4.43 9.01 13.44
C ARG A 200 -3.88 10.41 13.29
N THR A 201 -2.64 10.52 12.87
CA THR A 201 -1.96 11.82 12.73
C THR A 201 -1.93 12.33 11.28
N THR A 202 -2.38 11.51 10.32
CA THR A 202 -2.45 11.87 8.89
C THR A 202 -3.91 12.03 8.47
N VAL A 203 -4.19 13.07 7.68
CA VAL A 203 -5.49 13.32 7.04
C VAL A 203 -5.30 13.18 5.53
N LEU A 204 -5.82 12.12 4.97
CA LEU A 204 -5.84 11.86 3.53
C LEU A 204 -7.07 12.53 2.91
N LEU A 205 -6.90 13.13 1.73
CA LEU A 205 -8.01 13.74 0.99
C LEU A 205 -8.54 12.76 -0.07
N ASP A 206 -9.86 12.60 -0.09
CA ASP A 206 -10.59 11.90 -1.15
C ASP A 206 -11.37 12.91 -2.00
N ASP A 207 -10.75 13.45 -3.02
CA ASP A 207 -11.35 14.40 -3.97
C ASP A 207 -11.98 13.72 -5.19
N GLY A 208 -12.06 12.37 -5.20
CA GLY A 208 -12.55 11.57 -6.33
C GLY A 208 -11.62 11.59 -7.57
N GLY A 209 -10.59 12.43 -7.56
CA GLY A 209 -9.58 12.55 -8.61
C GLY A 209 -8.30 11.77 -8.30
N THR A 210 -8.22 11.15 -7.12
CA THR A 210 -7.01 10.44 -6.68
C THR A 210 -6.68 9.28 -7.63
N ARG A 211 -5.39 9.16 -7.96
CA ARG A 211 -4.88 8.13 -8.89
C ARG A 211 -5.17 6.71 -8.41
N ARG A 212 -5.28 6.48 -7.09
CA ARG A 212 -5.55 5.15 -6.51
C ARG A 212 -6.81 4.46 -7.07
N HIS A 213 -7.84 5.22 -7.44
CA HIS A 213 -9.07 4.69 -8.03
C HIS A 213 -8.94 4.29 -9.50
N ARG A 214 -7.86 4.70 -10.17
CA ARG A 214 -7.65 4.53 -11.61
C ARG A 214 -6.62 3.47 -11.96
N ILE A 215 -6.00 2.81 -10.98
CA ILE A 215 -5.00 1.77 -11.23
C ILE A 215 -5.71 0.48 -11.61
N PRO A 216 -5.61 0.02 -12.88
CA PRO A 216 -6.24 -1.22 -13.30
C PRO A 216 -5.52 -2.43 -12.69
N ALA A 217 -6.24 -3.53 -12.50
CA ALA A 217 -5.60 -4.82 -12.26
C ALA A 217 -4.81 -5.22 -13.50
N ARG A 218 -3.51 -5.50 -13.35
CA ARG A 218 -2.61 -5.84 -14.47
C ARG A 218 -2.12 -7.28 -14.43
N HIS A 219 -2.36 -7.96 -13.34
CA HIS A 219 -1.93 -9.34 -13.10
C HIS A 219 -3.13 -10.19 -12.74
N TRP A 220 -2.92 -11.49 -12.79
CA TRP A 220 -3.98 -12.46 -12.58
C TRP A 220 -3.48 -13.55 -11.64
N LEU A 221 -4.25 -13.83 -10.60
CA LEU A 221 -4.06 -14.99 -9.73
C LEU A 221 -4.69 -16.22 -10.39
N PRO A 222 -3.92 -17.20 -10.85
CA PRO A 222 -4.48 -18.42 -11.42
C PRO A 222 -5.08 -19.27 -10.30
N LEU A 223 -6.37 -19.56 -10.41
CA LEU A 223 -7.10 -20.47 -9.52
C LEU A 223 -6.96 -21.91 -9.98
N ALA A 224 -7.05 -22.14 -11.30
CA ALA A 224 -6.82 -23.44 -11.95
C ALA A 224 -6.25 -23.24 -13.35
N VAL A 225 -5.54 -24.25 -13.88
CA VAL A 225 -4.93 -24.22 -15.22
C VAL A 225 -5.29 -25.52 -15.96
N PHE A 226 -5.66 -25.40 -17.22
CA PHE A 226 -6.15 -26.47 -18.08
C PHE A 226 -5.44 -26.45 -19.43
N ASP A 227 -5.41 -27.58 -20.10
CA ASP A 227 -4.89 -27.72 -21.48
C ASP A 227 -5.99 -27.48 -22.55
N ASP A 228 -7.26 -27.30 -22.13
CA ASP A 228 -8.42 -27.04 -23.00
C ASP A 228 -9.26 -25.89 -22.36
N PRO A 229 -9.83 -24.97 -23.17
CA PRO A 229 -10.64 -23.86 -22.63
C PRO A 229 -12.01 -24.30 -22.08
N ARG A 230 -12.55 -25.48 -22.48
CA ARG A 230 -13.87 -25.95 -22.07
C ARG A 230 -13.97 -26.21 -20.57
N PRO A 231 -13.05 -26.99 -19.93
CA PRO A 231 -13.08 -27.17 -18.48
C PRO A 231 -12.89 -25.84 -17.72
N ALA A 232 -12.06 -24.92 -18.23
CA ALA A 232 -11.88 -23.60 -17.61
C ALA A 232 -13.20 -22.80 -17.61
N ARG A 233 -13.98 -22.84 -18.69
CA ARG A 233 -15.30 -22.21 -18.78
C ARG A 233 -16.32 -22.90 -17.87
N SER A 234 -16.35 -24.24 -17.83
CA SER A 234 -17.22 -24.99 -16.92
C SER A 234 -16.95 -24.66 -15.46
N MET A 235 -15.70 -24.57 -15.08
CA MET A 235 -15.32 -24.16 -13.71
C MET A 235 -15.70 -22.69 -13.43
N LEU A 236 -15.57 -21.78 -14.41
CA LEU A 236 -16.05 -20.40 -14.28
C LEU A 236 -17.56 -20.35 -13.99
N GLU A 237 -18.36 -21.11 -14.72
CA GLU A 237 -19.81 -21.21 -14.52
C GLU A 237 -20.14 -21.83 -13.15
N LEU A 238 -19.42 -22.88 -12.75
CA LEU A 238 -19.55 -23.49 -11.43
C LEU A 238 -19.34 -22.48 -10.30
N LEU A 239 -18.22 -21.75 -10.32
CA LEU A 239 -17.93 -20.76 -9.28
C LEU A 239 -18.95 -19.60 -9.28
N ARG A 240 -19.39 -19.14 -10.45
CA ARG A 240 -20.40 -18.09 -10.57
C ARG A 240 -21.79 -18.55 -10.11
N SER A 241 -22.12 -19.83 -10.22
CA SER A 241 -23.40 -20.38 -9.75
C SER A 241 -23.55 -20.32 -8.23
N GLY A 242 -22.44 -20.19 -7.50
CA GLY A 242 -22.41 -20.18 -6.02
C GLY A 242 -22.74 -21.54 -5.38
N ARG A 243 -22.81 -22.65 -6.16
CA ARG A 243 -23.17 -24.00 -5.67
C ARG A 243 -22.35 -24.41 -4.44
N ASP A 244 -21.03 -24.13 -4.43
CA ASP A 244 -20.11 -24.52 -3.35
C ASP A 244 -19.64 -23.33 -2.52
N ALA A 245 -20.29 -22.17 -2.62
CA ALA A 245 -19.86 -20.92 -2.00
C ALA A 245 -19.72 -21.02 -0.46
N ALA A 246 -20.61 -21.76 0.19
CA ALA A 246 -20.55 -21.96 1.65
C ALA A 246 -19.31 -22.78 2.06
N ALA A 247 -18.96 -23.84 1.31
CA ALA A 247 -17.77 -24.66 1.57
C ALA A 247 -16.49 -23.84 1.31
N HIS A 248 -16.43 -23.11 0.20
CA HIS A 248 -15.31 -22.22 -0.11
C HIS A 248 -15.13 -21.15 0.97
N ARG A 249 -16.23 -20.54 1.46
CA ARG A 249 -16.19 -19.55 2.53
C ARG A 249 -15.71 -20.16 3.84
N ALA A 250 -16.18 -21.34 4.22
CA ALA A 250 -15.74 -22.04 5.43
C ALA A 250 -14.23 -22.38 5.37
N ALA A 251 -13.75 -22.86 4.23
CA ALA A 251 -12.33 -23.13 4.00
C ALA A 251 -11.48 -21.86 4.11
N GLN A 252 -11.91 -20.78 3.46
CA GLN A 252 -11.23 -19.48 3.52
C GLN A 252 -11.13 -18.95 4.96
N LEU A 253 -12.22 -19.06 5.73
CA LEU A 253 -12.27 -18.63 7.13
C LEU A 253 -11.27 -19.41 7.98
N ALA A 254 -11.29 -20.75 7.88
CA ALA A 254 -10.40 -21.63 8.63
C ALA A 254 -8.92 -21.35 8.27
N ASP A 255 -8.61 -21.32 6.97
CA ASP A 255 -7.27 -21.05 6.48
C ASP A 255 -6.74 -19.67 6.92
N THR A 256 -7.58 -18.63 6.84
CA THR A 256 -7.22 -17.27 7.27
C THR A 256 -6.95 -17.21 8.77
N GLY A 257 -7.76 -17.86 9.59
CA GLY A 257 -7.55 -17.90 11.03
C GLY A 257 -6.22 -18.56 11.41
N GLU A 258 -5.91 -19.71 10.82
CA GLU A 258 -4.64 -20.42 11.05
C GLU A 258 -3.44 -19.63 10.53
N TRP A 259 -3.56 -19.02 9.35
CA TRP A 259 -2.51 -18.16 8.79
C TRP A 259 -2.23 -16.96 9.70
N LEU A 260 -3.27 -16.24 10.16
CA LEU A 260 -3.10 -15.10 11.06
C LEU A 260 -2.51 -15.52 12.41
N ALA A 261 -2.94 -16.64 13.00
CA ALA A 261 -2.39 -17.15 14.24
C ALA A 261 -0.88 -17.45 14.11
N ARG A 262 -0.47 -18.03 12.98
CA ARG A 262 0.94 -18.26 12.65
C ARG A 262 1.73 -16.95 12.52
N LEU A 263 1.18 -15.93 11.86
CA LEU A 263 1.84 -14.64 11.72
C LEU A 263 2.00 -13.92 13.05
N VAL A 264 0.96 -13.95 13.89
CA VAL A 264 0.99 -13.31 15.23
C VAL A 264 2.03 -13.97 16.14
N ALA A 265 2.32 -15.25 15.96
CA ALA A 265 3.35 -15.98 16.67
C ALA A 265 4.78 -15.77 16.12
N ASP A 266 4.92 -15.16 14.93
CA ASP A 266 6.20 -14.85 14.29
C ASP A 266 6.82 -13.60 14.95
N ASP A 267 8.13 -13.60 15.19
CA ASP A 267 8.89 -12.50 15.80
C ASP A 267 8.91 -11.22 14.95
N ARG A 268 8.59 -11.36 13.67
CA ARG A 268 8.46 -10.23 12.72
C ARG A 268 7.10 -9.54 12.79
N PHE A 269 6.14 -10.11 13.51
CA PHE A 269 4.83 -9.49 13.65
C PHE A 269 4.93 -8.21 14.47
N VAL A 270 4.40 -7.12 13.94
CA VAL A 270 4.35 -5.82 14.61
C VAL A 270 2.91 -5.52 15.01
N ARG A 271 2.71 -5.32 16.29
CA ARG A 271 1.48 -4.78 16.87
C ARG A 271 1.65 -3.26 17.01
N PRO A 272 0.67 -2.45 16.62
CA PRO A 272 0.80 -0.99 16.80
C PRO A 272 0.91 -0.62 18.27
N ALA A 273 1.75 0.35 18.56
CA ALA A 273 1.87 0.89 19.91
C ALA A 273 0.50 1.46 20.36
N GLY A 274 0.20 1.29 21.65
CA GLY A 274 -1.06 1.76 22.25
C GLY A 274 -2.31 0.92 21.96
N TRP A 275 -2.16 -0.28 21.34
CA TRP A 275 -3.27 -1.19 21.10
C TRP A 275 -3.02 -2.59 21.65
N ASP A 276 -3.96 -3.12 22.43
CA ASP A 276 -3.93 -4.41 23.13
C ASP A 276 -5.00 -5.42 22.65
N GLY A 277 -5.75 -5.08 21.57
CA GLY A 277 -6.78 -5.95 21.01
C GLY A 277 -6.25 -7.29 20.45
N ASP A 278 -7.17 -8.16 20.02
CA ASP A 278 -6.83 -9.47 19.42
C ASP A 278 -6.60 -9.34 17.89
N PRO A 279 -5.35 -9.42 17.41
CA PRO A 279 -5.07 -9.28 15.98
C PRO A 279 -5.76 -10.37 15.14
N VAL A 280 -5.84 -11.61 15.64
CA VAL A 280 -6.44 -12.72 14.87
C VAL A 280 -7.93 -12.48 14.70
N ALA A 281 -8.64 -12.20 15.78
CA ALA A 281 -10.08 -11.97 15.74
C ALA A 281 -10.44 -10.71 14.94
N ASP A 282 -9.74 -9.60 15.17
CA ASP A 282 -10.07 -8.31 14.58
C ASP A 282 -9.73 -8.25 13.08
N ILE A 283 -8.55 -8.77 12.67
CA ILE A 283 -8.18 -8.82 11.24
C ILE A 283 -9.04 -9.84 10.49
N ALA A 284 -9.31 -11.01 11.08
CA ALA A 284 -10.18 -12.00 10.46
C ALA A 284 -11.59 -11.44 10.22
N ARG A 285 -12.18 -10.79 11.23
CA ARG A 285 -13.50 -10.15 11.11
C ARG A 285 -13.53 -9.10 9.99
N ALA A 286 -12.50 -8.27 9.89
CA ALA A 286 -12.40 -7.22 8.88
C ALA A 286 -12.20 -7.78 7.47
N ARG A 287 -11.33 -8.78 7.29
CA ARG A 287 -11.03 -9.37 5.97
C ARG A 287 -12.11 -10.29 5.45
N LEU A 288 -12.91 -10.88 6.33
CA LEU A 288 -13.91 -11.88 6.01
C LEU A 288 -15.33 -11.29 5.97
N GLY A 289 -15.45 -9.96 5.95
CA GLY A 289 -16.71 -9.25 5.73
C GLY A 289 -17.46 -9.75 4.48
N ALA A 290 -18.74 -9.39 4.34
CA ALA A 290 -19.76 -9.96 3.46
C ALA A 290 -19.56 -9.85 1.95
N GLY A 291 -18.31 -9.76 1.44
CA GLY A 291 -18.05 -9.73 -0.01
C GLY A 291 -18.17 -11.09 -0.70
N GLU A 292 -18.46 -11.09 -2.01
CA GLU A 292 -18.38 -12.29 -2.84
C GLU A 292 -16.93 -12.77 -2.94
N LEU A 293 -16.72 -14.10 -2.83
CA LEU A 293 -15.40 -14.73 -2.92
C LEU A 293 -14.81 -14.61 -4.32
N TRP A 294 -15.65 -14.71 -5.33
CA TRP A 294 -15.27 -14.85 -6.72
C TRP A 294 -15.82 -13.69 -7.54
N THR A 295 -15.09 -12.60 -7.59
CA THR A 295 -15.42 -11.42 -8.41
C THR A 295 -14.48 -11.33 -9.61
N ASP A 296 -15.02 -10.85 -10.74
CA ASP A 296 -14.25 -10.53 -11.96
C ASP A 296 -13.41 -11.68 -12.53
N LEU A 297 -13.86 -12.94 -12.33
CA LEU A 297 -13.19 -14.11 -12.87
C LEU A 297 -13.16 -14.10 -14.39
N ALA A 298 -12.01 -14.50 -14.97
CA ALA A 298 -11.82 -14.64 -16.41
C ALA A 298 -11.10 -15.93 -16.77
N VAL A 299 -11.37 -16.44 -17.98
CA VAL A 299 -10.59 -17.50 -18.61
C VAL A 299 -9.57 -16.84 -19.54
N LEU A 300 -8.28 -17.08 -19.27
CA LEU A 300 -7.17 -16.48 -19.99
C LEU A 300 -6.38 -17.55 -20.74
N GLY A 301 -6.13 -17.34 -22.03
CA GLY A 301 -5.22 -18.18 -22.81
C GLY A 301 -3.76 -17.74 -22.58
N ARG A 302 -2.88 -18.71 -22.35
CA ARG A 302 -1.43 -18.51 -22.24
C ARG A 302 -0.71 -19.61 -23.02
N GLY A 303 -0.34 -19.32 -24.26
CA GLY A 303 0.18 -20.33 -25.17
C GLY A 303 -0.87 -21.40 -25.46
N ASP A 304 -0.54 -22.66 -25.17
CA ASP A 304 -1.38 -23.86 -25.31
C ASP A 304 -2.21 -24.18 -24.04
N ARG A 305 -2.15 -23.33 -23.00
CA ARG A 305 -2.86 -23.53 -21.73
C ARG A 305 -3.88 -22.43 -21.45
N TYR A 306 -4.87 -22.76 -20.63
CA TYR A 306 -5.97 -21.87 -20.24
C TYR A 306 -6.06 -21.78 -18.72
N ALA A 307 -6.00 -20.58 -18.18
CA ALA A 307 -6.13 -20.34 -16.74
C ALA A 307 -7.50 -19.74 -16.42
N LEU A 308 -8.22 -20.33 -15.49
CA LEU A 308 -9.25 -19.61 -14.75
C LEU A 308 -8.55 -18.76 -13.69
N ALA A 309 -8.75 -17.45 -13.74
CA ALA A 309 -7.98 -16.51 -12.91
C ALA A 309 -8.84 -15.36 -12.38
N GLN A 310 -8.39 -14.82 -11.25
CA GLN A 310 -8.94 -13.63 -10.60
C GLN A 310 -8.00 -12.44 -10.83
N PRO A 311 -8.52 -11.20 -11.05
CA PRO A 311 -7.68 -10.02 -11.21
C PRO A 311 -6.88 -9.72 -9.96
N LEU A 312 -5.62 -9.32 -10.16
CA LEU A 312 -4.66 -9.05 -9.09
C LEU A 312 -3.96 -7.71 -9.34
N ARG A 313 -4.00 -6.84 -8.33
CA ARG A 313 -3.18 -5.63 -8.33
C ARG A 313 -1.82 -5.95 -7.75
N CYS A 314 -0.76 -5.70 -8.48
CA CYS A 314 0.62 -5.91 -8.05
C CYS A 314 1.54 -4.85 -8.65
N ALA A 315 2.57 -4.48 -7.92
CA ALA A 315 3.54 -3.48 -8.35
C ALA A 315 4.36 -3.98 -9.56
N THR A 316 4.73 -5.27 -9.58
CA THR A 316 5.55 -5.89 -10.63
C THR A 316 5.10 -7.33 -10.90
N ALA A 317 5.59 -7.93 -11.99
CA ALA A 317 5.34 -9.36 -12.29
C ALA A 317 5.91 -10.29 -11.21
N GLY A 318 7.15 -10.05 -10.74
CA GLY A 318 7.73 -10.85 -9.65
C GLY A 318 6.95 -10.71 -8.33
N HIS A 319 6.35 -9.55 -8.09
CA HIS A 319 5.43 -9.39 -6.97
C HIS A 319 4.17 -10.25 -7.14
N ALA A 320 3.59 -10.33 -8.36
CA ALA A 320 2.44 -11.18 -8.64
C ALA A 320 2.73 -12.67 -8.39
N GLU A 321 3.94 -13.14 -8.69
CA GLU A 321 4.38 -14.50 -8.37
C GLU A 321 4.45 -14.74 -6.86
N ARG A 322 4.95 -13.78 -6.10
CA ARG A 322 4.97 -13.84 -4.60
C ARG A 322 3.56 -13.91 -4.04
N VAL A 323 2.62 -13.09 -4.54
CA VAL A 323 1.21 -13.12 -4.11
C VAL A 323 0.59 -14.47 -4.45
N THR A 324 0.83 -15.01 -5.64
CA THR A 324 0.31 -16.33 -6.06
C THR A 324 0.82 -17.45 -5.15
N SER A 325 2.11 -17.46 -4.87
CA SER A 325 2.72 -18.44 -3.95
C SER A 325 2.16 -18.31 -2.54
N LEU A 326 2.02 -17.09 -2.04
CA LEU A 326 1.49 -16.84 -0.70
C LEU A 326 0.02 -17.22 -0.60
N ALA A 327 -0.81 -16.90 -1.60
CA ALA A 327 -2.22 -17.25 -1.62
C ALA A 327 -2.43 -18.77 -1.48
N ARG A 328 -1.70 -19.58 -2.27
CA ARG A 328 -1.77 -21.05 -2.16
C ARG A 328 -1.30 -21.58 -0.81
N ARG A 329 -0.22 -21.03 -0.26
CA ARG A 329 0.36 -21.45 1.03
C ARG A 329 -0.52 -21.03 2.22
N SER A 330 -1.17 -19.88 2.16
CA SER A 330 -2.01 -19.35 3.23
C SER A 330 -3.46 -19.83 3.16
N GLN A 331 -3.90 -20.46 2.04
CA GLN A 331 -5.26 -20.90 1.79
C GLN A 331 -5.32 -22.37 1.29
N PRO A 332 -4.69 -23.33 1.98
CA PRO A 332 -4.52 -24.69 1.47
C PRO A 332 -5.85 -25.45 1.29
N ARG A 333 -6.81 -25.31 2.22
CA ARG A 333 -8.12 -25.95 2.12
C ARG A 333 -8.94 -25.38 0.96
N LEU A 334 -8.92 -24.05 0.80
CA LEU A 334 -9.60 -23.38 -0.28
C LEU A 334 -9.05 -23.83 -1.64
N PHE A 335 -7.74 -23.87 -1.81
CA PHE A 335 -7.13 -24.33 -3.05
C PHE A 335 -7.34 -25.83 -3.29
N ALA A 336 -7.41 -26.67 -2.26
CA ALA A 336 -7.78 -28.08 -2.42
C ALA A 336 -9.21 -28.26 -2.97
N LEU A 337 -10.17 -27.43 -2.54
CA LEU A 337 -11.53 -27.44 -3.11
C LEU A 337 -11.54 -26.97 -4.57
N LEU A 338 -10.75 -25.95 -4.91
CA LEU A 338 -10.61 -25.47 -6.28
C LEU A 338 -9.95 -26.52 -7.20
N ASP A 339 -8.92 -27.21 -6.72
CA ASP A 339 -8.23 -28.26 -7.48
C ASP A 339 -9.17 -29.46 -7.70
N ALA A 340 -10.03 -29.83 -6.73
CA ALA A 340 -11.06 -30.84 -6.87
C ALA A 340 -12.12 -30.45 -7.92
N ALA A 341 -12.62 -29.21 -7.88
CA ALA A 341 -13.55 -28.68 -8.87
C ALA A 341 -12.93 -28.63 -10.27
N ALA A 342 -11.66 -28.28 -10.38
CA ALA A 342 -10.94 -28.32 -11.66
C ALA A 342 -10.85 -29.74 -12.24
N ALA A 343 -10.55 -30.74 -11.41
CA ALA A 343 -10.47 -32.12 -11.80
C ALA A 343 -11.86 -32.65 -12.26
N GLU A 344 -12.95 -32.31 -11.57
CA GLU A 344 -14.33 -32.63 -11.96
C GLU A 344 -14.66 -32.06 -13.35
N CYS A 345 -14.38 -30.76 -13.56
CA CYS A 345 -14.61 -30.10 -14.85
C CYS A 345 -13.78 -30.70 -15.99
N ALA A 346 -12.56 -31.14 -15.74
CA ALA A 346 -11.70 -31.80 -16.71
C ALA A 346 -12.19 -33.23 -17.02
N GLY A 347 -12.62 -34.01 -16.00
CA GLY A 347 -13.10 -35.37 -16.13
C GLY A 347 -14.44 -35.48 -16.85
N ALA A 348 -15.34 -34.52 -16.69
CA ALA A 348 -16.64 -34.49 -17.37
C ALA A 348 -16.51 -34.46 -18.90
N LEU A 349 -15.43 -33.92 -19.45
CA LEU A 349 -15.18 -33.90 -20.91
C LEU A 349 -14.64 -35.23 -21.45
N THR A 350 -13.91 -35.99 -20.64
CA THR A 350 -13.39 -37.32 -21.06
C THR A 350 -14.46 -38.38 -21.04
N GLY A 351 -15.55 -38.23 -20.28
CA GLY A 351 -16.70 -39.13 -20.20
C GLY A 351 -17.68 -39.01 -21.38
N VAL A 352 -17.72 -37.89 -22.08
CA VAL A 352 -18.63 -37.63 -23.21
C VAL A 352 -18.12 -38.26 -24.52
N GLY A 353 -16.86 -38.67 -24.61
CA GLY A 353 -16.27 -39.32 -25.80
C GLY A 353 -16.39 -40.85 -25.85
N ARG A 354 -17.08 -41.48 -24.90
CA ARG A 354 -17.26 -42.96 -24.83
C ARG A 354 -18.73 -43.39 -24.89
N ARG A 355 -19.58 -42.70 -25.66
CA ARG A 355 -20.90 -43.21 -26.05
C ARG A 355 -21.05 -43.16 -27.57
#